data_b34670d1b7c52b0c98ae1408f60d9fe3
#
_entry.id   b34670d1b7c52b0c98ae1408f60d9fe3
#
_cell.length_a   1.000
_cell.length_b   1.000
_cell.length_c   1.000
_cell.angle_alpha   90.00
_cell.angle_beta   90.00
_cell.angle_gamma   90.00
#
_symmetry.space_group_name_H-M   'P 1'
#
loop_
_entity.id
_entity.type
_entity.pdbx_description
1 polymer ?
#
loop_
_entity_poly.entity_id
_entity_poly.type
_entity_poly.pdbx_seq_one_letter_code
_entity_poly.pdbx_strand_id
1 'polypeptide(L)'
;NSDTDEWTLLRNVTGLTYSTVAHRRRIYFPKNTPYNQLKFEKFSSGNRSSCSWVIQSVDLFADNVLVDIPNFTYDSSISVFKDMKMTEVAPQNTEEYLDFRISPVLPSGIVLDANTGWISGTPTVVSTTQTYTITGTKMSGGDVSATLTLTVVTCSGDKGMMRIRFYGDDYPNNNSWKLYEGRGTSGTVLQSVSGFRVFYAYFYVDFCLNNGIYRFEGANTSGYGWFVGS
;
A
#
# COMPACT_ATOMS: atom_id res chain seq x y z
N ASN A 1 -24.26 17.76 35.62
CA ASN A 1 -24.09 16.50 36.33
C ASN A 1 -25.28 15.60 36.01
N SER A 2 -25.23 14.89 34.97
CA SER A 2 -26.07 13.71 34.76
C SER A 2 -25.09 12.55 34.55
N ASP A 3 -24.75 11.92 35.67
CA ASP A 3 -24.10 10.61 35.69
C ASP A 3 -25.10 9.56 35.22
N THR A 4 -25.44 9.60 33.97
CA THR A 4 -25.93 8.42 33.29
C THR A 4 -24.73 7.84 32.55
N ASP A 5 -24.22 6.69 33.07
CA ASP A 5 -23.12 5.92 32.48
C ASP A 5 -23.47 5.35 31.06
N GLU A 6 -24.40 5.97 30.36
CA GLU A 6 -24.77 5.58 29.00
C GLU A 6 -23.82 6.22 27.98
N TRP A 7 -22.93 5.40 27.47
CA TRP A 7 -22.03 5.75 26.40
C TRP A 7 -22.59 5.30 25.05
N THR A 8 -22.70 6.24 24.11
CA THR A 8 -23.08 5.89 22.73
C THR A 8 -21.83 5.57 21.93
N LEU A 9 -21.79 4.41 21.30
CA LEU A 9 -20.72 4.06 20.37
C LEU A 9 -20.81 4.94 19.12
N LEU A 10 -19.84 5.83 18.97
CA LEU A 10 -19.77 6.73 17.81
C LEU A 10 -19.07 6.07 16.63
N ARG A 11 -18.01 5.33 16.90
CA ARG A 11 -17.19 4.73 15.87
C ARG A 11 -16.46 3.49 16.37
N ASN A 12 -16.45 2.44 15.57
CA ASN A 12 -15.56 1.31 15.72
C ASN A 12 -14.43 1.41 14.69
N VAL A 13 -13.20 1.46 15.14
CA VAL A 13 -12.02 1.56 14.29
C VAL A 13 -11.32 0.20 14.28
N THR A 14 -11.25 -0.43 13.13
CA THR A 14 -10.60 -1.74 12.94
C THR A 14 -9.43 -1.58 11.96
N GLY A 15 -8.59 -2.61 11.86
CA GLY A 15 -7.49 -2.65 10.90
C GLY A 15 -6.33 -1.70 11.21
N LEU A 16 -6.20 -1.27 12.48
CA LEU A 16 -4.99 -0.57 12.90
C LEU A 16 -3.85 -1.59 12.96
N THR A 17 -2.87 -1.43 12.07
CA THR A 17 -1.68 -2.27 12.07
C THR A 17 -0.64 -1.71 13.06
N TYR A 18 0.05 -2.62 13.76
CA TYR A 18 1.20 -2.23 14.57
C TYR A 18 2.30 -1.68 13.65
N SER A 19 2.81 -0.51 14.00
CA SER A 19 3.97 0.09 13.37
C SER A 19 4.83 0.76 14.42
N THR A 20 6.13 0.74 14.22
CA THR A 20 7.09 1.50 15.03
C THR A 20 7.06 3.01 14.73
N VAL A 21 6.37 3.38 13.65
CA VAL A 21 6.15 4.78 13.27
C VAL A 21 4.77 5.23 13.75
N ALA A 22 4.70 6.43 14.31
CA ALA A 22 3.44 7.02 14.75
C ALA A 22 2.50 7.22 13.55
N HIS A 23 1.35 6.61 13.60
CA HIS A 23 0.28 6.83 12.62
C HIS A 23 -0.75 7.79 13.17
N ARG A 24 -1.09 8.81 12.39
CA ARG A 24 -2.25 9.65 12.66
C ARG A 24 -3.48 9.04 12.04
N ARG A 25 -4.56 8.99 12.82
CA ARG A 25 -5.90 8.64 12.33
C ARG A 25 -6.85 9.77 12.67
N ARG A 26 -7.59 10.25 11.68
CA ARG A 26 -8.74 11.13 11.91
C ARG A 26 -10.00 10.29 12.04
N ILE A 27 -10.79 10.62 13.03
CA ILE A 27 -12.08 10.00 13.26
C ILE A 27 -13.12 11.13 13.24
N TYR A 28 -14.04 11.05 12.31
CA TYR A 28 -15.12 12.02 12.19
C TYR A 28 -16.30 11.59 13.03
N PHE A 29 -16.89 12.54 13.70
CA PHE A 29 -18.11 12.38 14.49
C PHE A 29 -19.25 13.11 13.81
N PRO A 30 -20.52 12.64 13.93
CA PRO A 30 -21.67 13.32 13.39
C PRO A 30 -21.77 14.77 13.89
N LYS A 31 -21.96 15.72 12.98
CA LYS A 31 -21.95 17.16 13.29
C LYS A 31 -23.11 17.65 14.18
N ASN A 32 -24.19 16.87 14.25
CA ASN A 32 -25.45 17.33 14.83
C ASN A 32 -25.64 16.95 16.31
N THR A 33 -24.66 16.32 16.91
CA THR A 33 -24.76 15.90 18.31
C THR A 33 -23.66 16.60 19.13
N PRO A 34 -23.99 17.42 20.09
CA PRO A 34 -22.99 17.99 20.99
C PRO A 34 -22.46 16.91 21.92
N TYR A 35 -21.15 16.73 21.90
CA TYR A 35 -20.44 15.83 22.79
C TYR A 35 -19.69 16.65 23.83
N ASN A 36 -19.85 16.28 25.08
CA ASN A 36 -19.12 16.89 26.20
C ASN A 36 -18.00 16.00 26.71
N GLN A 37 -18.03 14.71 26.39
CA GLN A 37 -16.99 13.73 26.76
C GLN A 37 -16.82 12.71 25.66
N LEU A 38 -15.58 12.24 25.48
CA LEU A 38 -15.22 11.16 24.57
C LEU A 38 -14.47 10.09 25.36
N LYS A 39 -14.84 8.83 25.15
CA LYS A 39 -14.21 7.67 25.77
C LYS A 39 -13.61 6.77 24.70
N PHE A 40 -12.36 6.41 24.88
CA PHE A 40 -11.67 5.41 24.06
C PHE A 40 -11.59 4.12 24.86
N GLU A 41 -12.18 3.05 24.34
CA GLU A 41 -12.20 1.78 25.07
C GLU A 41 -12.10 0.56 24.13
N LYS A 42 -11.98 -0.62 24.75
CA LYS A 42 -11.95 -1.92 24.05
C LYS A 42 -10.82 -2.04 23.02
N PHE A 43 -9.63 -1.56 23.40
CA PHE A 43 -8.45 -1.84 22.61
C PHE A 43 -8.15 -3.34 22.67
N SER A 44 -8.24 -4.02 21.54
CA SER A 44 -7.82 -5.40 21.42
C SER A 44 -6.61 -5.49 20.48
N SER A 45 -5.52 -6.03 20.99
CA SER A 45 -4.41 -6.48 20.15
C SER A 45 -4.66 -7.94 19.81
N GLY A 46 -4.72 -8.30 18.53
CA GLY A 46 -4.78 -9.71 18.14
C GLY A 46 -3.62 -10.47 18.77
N ASN A 47 -3.89 -11.60 19.32
CA ASN A 47 -3.08 -12.73 19.79
C ASN A 47 -1.61 -12.52 20.27
N ARG A 48 -1.21 -11.33 20.74
CA ARG A 48 0.10 -11.12 21.35
C ARG A 48 -0.08 -10.54 22.74
N SER A 49 0.29 -11.31 23.74
CA SER A 49 0.15 -11.02 25.18
C SER A 49 1.05 -9.89 25.70
N SER A 50 1.82 -9.21 24.86
CA SER A 50 2.81 -8.22 25.28
C SER A 50 2.76 -6.88 24.53
N CYS A 51 1.71 -6.60 23.76
CA CYS A 51 1.60 -5.32 23.05
C CYS A 51 0.66 -4.37 23.81
N SER A 52 1.19 -3.26 24.29
CA SER A 52 0.40 -2.15 24.83
C SER A 52 0.09 -1.16 23.69
N TRP A 53 -1.14 -0.66 23.67
CA TRP A 53 -1.49 0.48 22.86
C TRP A 53 -0.98 1.75 23.50
N VAL A 54 -0.34 2.59 22.72
CA VAL A 54 0.06 3.92 23.14
C VAL A 54 -0.67 4.94 22.27
N ILE A 55 -1.52 5.75 22.90
CA ILE A 55 -2.09 6.94 22.29
C ILE A 55 -1.17 8.10 22.66
N GLN A 56 -0.43 8.64 21.69
CA GLN A 56 0.51 9.72 21.93
C GLN A 56 -0.19 11.08 22.06
N SER A 57 -1.22 11.30 21.27
CA SER A 57 -2.04 12.52 21.36
C SER A 57 -3.44 12.27 20.81
N VAL A 58 -4.39 13.04 21.31
CA VAL A 58 -5.74 13.16 20.78
C VAL A 58 -5.99 14.64 20.53
N ASP A 59 -6.09 15.03 19.28
CA ASP A 59 -6.39 16.40 18.89
C ASP A 59 -7.86 16.45 18.49
N LEU A 60 -8.64 17.34 19.11
CA LEU A 60 -10.04 17.55 18.79
C LEU A 60 -10.17 18.83 17.96
N PHE A 61 -10.72 18.72 16.79
CA PHE A 61 -10.96 19.85 15.90
C PHE A 61 -12.46 20.10 15.79
N ALA A 62 -12.89 21.33 16.07
CA ALA A 62 -14.23 21.79 15.73
C ALA A 62 -14.21 22.19 14.24
N ASP A 63 -15.03 21.52 13.45
CA ASP A 63 -14.99 21.64 12.01
C ASP A 63 -15.84 22.81 11.52
N ASN A 64 -15.21 23.96 11.30
CA ASN A 64 -15.73 25.03 10.44
C ASN A 64 -14.80 25.33 9.25
N VAL A 65 -13.72 24.56 9.10
CA VAL A 65 -12.84 24.67 7.96
C VAL A 65 -13.15 23.52 7.01
N LEU A 66 -13.64 23.84 5.83
CA LEU A 66 -13.64 22.89 4.71
C LEU A 66 -12.18 22.63 4.35
N VAL A 67 -11.55 21.68 5.03
CA VAL A 67 -10.26 21.16 4.55
C VAL A 67 -10.59 20.42 3.26
N ASP A 68 -10.04 20.89 2.17
CA ASP A 68 -10.13 20.17 0.90
C ASP A 68 -9.35 18.87 1.07
N ILE A 69 -10.06 17.79 1.30
CA ILE A 69 -9.48 16.45 1.45
C ILE A 69 -9.08 15.99 0.07
N PRO A 70 -7.79 15.81 -0.21
CA PRO A 70 -7.35 15.36 -1.52
C PRO A 70 -7.97 14.00 -1.84
N ASN A 71 -8.37 13.83 -3.08
CA ASN A 71 -8.89 12.54 -3.53
C ASN A 71 -7.77 11.48 -3.45
N PHE A 72 -8.15 10.26 -3.07
CA PHE A 72 -7.20 9.17 -3.13
C PHE A 72 -6.86 8.84 -4.59
N THR A 73 -5.65 8.35 -4.81
CA THR A 73 -5.16 8.00 -6.15
C THR A 73 -4.40 6.68 -6.12
N TYR A 74 -4.36 6.02 -7.27
CA TYR A 74 -3.49 4.86 -7.53
C TYR A 74 -2.50 5.19 -8.63
N ASP A 75 -1.43 4.40 -8.73
CA ASP A 75 -0.59 4.40 -9.92
C ASP A 75 -1.45 4.02 -11.13
N SER A 76 -1.28 4.73 -12.24
CA SER A 76 -2.19 4.66 -13.38
C SER A 76 -2.19 3.31 -14.10
N SER A 77 -1.10 2.55 -14.02
CA SER A 77 -0.94 1.28 -14.74
C SER A 77 -0.10 0.28 -13.97
N ILE A 78 -0.61 -0.95 -13.89
CA ILE A 78 0.03 -2.07 -13.20
C ILE A 78 0.09 -3.26 -14.15
N SER A 79 1.27 -3.85 -14.28
CA SER A 79 1.47 -5.12 -14.97
C SER A 79 2.02 -6.15 -13.98
N VAL A 80 1.35 -7.28 -13.86
CA VAL A 80 1.71 -8.35 -12.93
C VAL A 80 1.83 -9.67 -13.67
N PHE A 81 2.61 -10.60 -13.12
CA PHE A 81 2.79 -11.91 -13.71
C PHE A 81 1.86 -12.95 -13.10
N LYS A 82 1.28 -13.78 -13.98
CA LYS A 82 0.51 -14.94 -13.58
C LYS A 82 1.34 -15.86 -12.67
N ASP A 83 0.69 -16.44 -11.67
CA ASP A 83 1.26 -17.38 -10.68
C ASP A 83 2.38 -16.78 -9.81
N MET A 84 2.53 -15.44 -9.81
CA MET A 84 3.50 -14.75 -8.99
C MET A 84 2.80 -13.78 -8.02
N LYS A 85 3.20 -13.82 -6.75
CA LYS A 85 2.72 -12.83 -5.77
C LYS A 85 3.10 -11.43 -6.25
N MET A 86 2.11 -10.56 -6.42
CA MET A 86 2.34 -9.18 -6.82
C MET A 86 2.87 -8.33 -5.66
N THR A 87 3.57 -7.25 -5.98
CA THR A 87 3.80 -6.18 -5.01
C THR A 87 2.46 -5.55 -4.66
N GLU A 88 2.23 -5.33 -3.38
CA GLU A 88 1.01 -4.69 -2.92
C GLU A 88 0.92 -3.27 -3.45
N VAL A 89 -0.24 -2.92 -3.97
CA VAL A 89 -0.53 -1.60 -4.53
C VAL A 89 -1.38 -0.84 -3.53
N ALA A 90 -0.77 0.14 -2.91
CA ALA A 90 -1.42 1.00 -1.94
C ALA A 90 -1.92 2.28 -2.61
N PRO A 91 -3.15 2.72 -2.36
CA PRO A 91 -3.57 4.04 -2.75
C PRO A 91 -2.89 5.12 -1.90
N GLN A 92 -2.76 6.31 -2.46
CA GLN A 92 -2.29 7.50 -1.74
C GLN A 92 -3.49 8.28 -1.18
N ASN A 93 -3.27 9.04 -0.10
CA ASN A 93 -4.29 9.93 0.52
C ASN A 93 -5.55 9.18 1.01
N THR A 94 -5.39 8.04 1.67
CA THR A 94 -6.53 7.19 2.09
C THR A 94 -7.02 7.44 3.50
N GLU A 95 -6.40 8.31 4.26
CA GLU A 95 -6.69 8.51 5.69
C GLU A 95 -8.14 8.89 6.00
N GLU A 96 -8.84 9.43 5.00
CA GLU A 96 -10.19 9.95 5.10
C GLU A 96 -11.26 9.07 4.41
N TYR A 97 -10.86 7.87 3.96
CA TYR A 97 -11.72 6.99 3.16
C TYR A 97 -11.93 5.63 3.81
N LEU A 98 -13.11 5.07 3.56
CA LEU A 98 -13.55 3.75 4.03
C LEU A 98 -14.28 3.02 2.90
N ASP A 99 -14.60 1.75 3.14
CA ASP A 99 -15.51 0.95 2.32
C ASP A 99 -15.13 0.97 0.84
N PHE A 100 -13.86 0.66 0.56
CA PHE A 100 -13.36 0.60 -0.81
C PHE A 100 -14.03 -0.53 -1.59
N ARG A 101 -14.47 -0.21 -2.80
CA ARG A 101 -15.13 -1.11 -3.74
C ARG A 101 -14.44 -1.00 -5.09
N ILE A 102 -14.47 -2.07 -5.88
CA ILE A 102 -13.85 -2.07 -7.21
C ILE A 102 -14.79 -2.63 -8.26
N SER A 103 -14.78 -2.03 -9.42
CA SER A 103 -15.51 -2.49 -10.60
C SER A 103 -14.68 -2.29 -11.86
N PRO A 104 -14.68 -3.28 -12.79
CA PRO A 104 -15.24 -4.62 -12.66
C PRO A 104 -14.49 -5.49 -11.65
N VAL A 105 -14.88 -6.75 -11.51
CA VAL A 105 -14.22 -7.72 -10.62
C VAL A 105 -12.78 -7.94 -11.06
N LEU A 106 -11.86 -7.96 -10.08
CA LEU A 106 -10.43 -8.22 -10.32
C LEU A 106 -10.19 -9.64 -10.88
N PRO A 107 -9.09 -9.86 -11.60
CA PRO A 107 -8.67 -11.19 -12.03
C PRO A 107 -8.55 -12.15 -10.85
N SER A 108 -8.87 -13.43 -11.07
CA SER A 108 -8.79 -14.46 -10.05
C SER A 108 -7.42 -14.47 -9.36
N GLY A 109 -7.43 -14.50 -8.03
CA GLY A 109 -6.23 -14.49 -7.19
C GLY A 109 -5.77 -13.09 -6.78
N ILE A 110 -6.40 -12.02 -7.27
CA ILE A 110 -6.16 -10.63 -6.84
C ILE A 110 -7.37 -10.15 -6.05
N VAL A 111 -7.13 -9.44 -4.96
CA VAL A 111 -8.17 -8.93 -4.07
C VAL A 111 -7.94 -7.45 -3.74
N LEU A 112 -9.03 -6.75 -3.50
CA LEU A 112 -9.04 -5.42 -2.89
C LEU A 112 -9.40 -5.58 -1.42
N ASP A 113 -8.61 -5.00 -0.54
CA ASP A 113 -8.98 -4.85 0.86
C ASP A 113 -9.95 -3.66 1.00
N ALA A 114 -11.18 -3.95 1.40
CA ALA A 114 -12.24 -2.95 1.51
C ALA A 114 -11.97 -1.89 2.61
N ASN A 115 -11.12 -2.16 3.59
CA ASN A 115 -10.81 -1.22 4.66
C ASN A 115 -9.69 -0.25 4.28
N THR A 116 -8.70 -0.74 3.52
CA THR A 116 -7.47 0.01 3.25
C THR A 116 -7.35 0.47 1.80
N GLY A 117 -8.13 -0.12 0.89
CA GLY A 117 -8.00 0.10 -0.54
C GLY A 117 -6.78 -0.61 -1.16
N TRP A 118 -6.04 -1.42 -0.42
CA TRP A 118 -4.87 -2.11 -0.95
C TRP A 118 -5.27 -3.23 -1.89
N ILE A 119 -4.57 -3.33 -3.00
CA ILE A 119 -4.74 -4.40 -3.99
C ILE A 119 -3.53 -5.34 -3.89
N SER A 120 -3.80 -6.62 -3.68
CA SER A 120 -2.76 -7.63 -3.47
C SER A 120 -3.19 -8.99 -3.97
N GLY A 121 -2.26 -9.94 -4.03
CA GLY A 121 -2.58 -11.33 -4.34
C GLY A 121 -1.58 -12.00 -5.26
N THR A 122 -2.01 -13.14 -5.81
CA THR A 122 -1.28 -13.93 -6.80
C THR A 122 -2.25 -14.26 -7.93
N PRO A 123 -2.18 -13.56 -9.07
CA PRO A 123 -3.12 -13.79 -10.17
C PRO A 123 -2.94 -15.19 -10.76
N THR A 124 -4.04 -15.88 -10.99
CA THR A 124 -4.03 -17.27 -11.51
C THR A 124 -4.40 -17.35 -13.00
N VAL A 125 -4.84 -16.25 -13.59
CA VAL A 125 -5.31 -16.18 -14.98
C VAL A 125 -4.70 -15.00 -15.68
N VAL A 126 -4.22 -15.17 -16.90
CA VAL A 126 -3.78 -14.09 -17.79
C VAL A 126 -4.97 -13.22 -18.17
N SER A 127 -4.80 -11.91 -18.20
CA SER A 127 -5.83 -10.97 -18.67
C SER A 127 -5.22 -9.88 -19.52
N THR A 128 -5.98 -9.43 -20.51
CA THR A 128 -5.66 -8.21 -21.25
C THR A 128 -5.75 -6.99 -20.32
N THR A 129 -5.19 -5.88 -20.75
CA THR A 129 -5.29 -4.61 -20.04
C THR A 129 -6.75 -4.24 -19.81
N GLN A 130 -7.14 -4.09 -18.55
CA GLN A 130 -8.47 -3.73 -18.13
C GLN A 130 -8.39 -2.51 -17.21
N THR A 131 -9.29 -1.56 -17.40
CA THR A 131 -9.47 -0.43 -16.48
C THR A 131 -10.42 -0.81 -15.36
N TYR A 132 -10.03 -0.48 -14.15
CA TYR A 132 -10.79 -0.69 -12.92
C TYR A 132 -11.09 0.66 -12.29
N THR A 133 -12.31 0.82 -11.79
CA THR A 133 -12.73 1.96 -10.99
C THR A 133 -12.80 1.52 -9.54
N ILE A 134 -12.02 2.17 -8.70
CA ILE A 134 -12.06 1.96 -7.25
C ILE A 134 -12.83 3.13 -6.64
N THR A 135 -13.82 2.84 -5.83
CA THR A 135 -14.65 3.82 -5.14
C THR A 135 -14.45 3.68 -3.65
N GLY A 136 -14.09 4.75 -2.98
CA GLY A 136 -14.02 4.84 -1.52
C GLY A 136 -15.03 5.86 -1.00
N THR A 137 -15.59 5.62 0.16
CA THR A 137 -16.54 6.50 0.83
C THR A 137 -15.78 7.43 1.78
N LYS A 138 -15.92 8.74 1.62
CA LYS A 138 -15.34 9.72 2.56
C LYS A 138 -15.95 9.55 3.95
N MET A 139 -15.15 9.68 4.98
CA MET A 139 -15.64 9.66 6.37
C MET A 139 -16.63 10.78 6.64
N SER A 140 -16.52 11.90 5.92
CA SER A 140 -17.47 13.03 5.94
C SER A 140 -18.74 12.78 5.13
N GLY A 141 -18.84 11.65 4.44
CA GLY A 141 -19.93 11.28 3.53
C GLY A 141 -19.59 11.56 2.07
N GLY A 142 -20.22 10.82 1.18
CA GLY A 142 -20.03 10.89 -0.27
C GLY A 142 -18.92 9.95 -0.78
N ASP A 143 -19.07 9.55 -2.01
CA ASP A 143 -18.17 8.64 -2.70
C ASP A 143 -17.19 9.41 -3.59
N VAL A 144 -15.97 8.91 -3.65
CA VAL A 144 -14.92 9.36 -4.57
C VAL A 144 -14.37 8.16 -5.30
N SER A 145 -14.03 8.31 -6.56
CA SER A 145 -13.49 7.23 -7.38
C SER A 145 -12.14 7.59 -7.96
N ALA A 146 -11.28 6.59 -8.05
CA ALA A 146 -10.02 6.61 -8.78
C ALA A 146 -9.98 5.44 -9.76
N THR A 147 -9.17 5.55 -10.79
CA THR A 147 -9.00 4.49 -11.80
C THR A 147 -7.57 3.97 -11.82
N LEU A 148 -7.43 2.69 -12.13
CA LEU A 148 -6.16 2.08 -12.49
C LEU A 148 -6.37 1.11 -13.64
N THR A 149 -5.33 0.86 -14.42
CA THR A 149 -5.30 -0.23 -15.40
C THR A 149 -4.46 -1.37 -14.87
N LEU A 150 -4.92 -2.60 -15.06
CA LEU A 150 -4.20 -3.81 -14.66
C LEU A 150 -4.15 -4.79 -15.82
N THR A 151 -2.97 -5.37 -15.99
CA THR A 151 -2.72 -6.43 -16.97
C THR A 151 -2.07 -7.62 -16.27
N VAL A 152 -2.54 -8.83 -16.53
CA VAL A 152 -1.87 -10.04 -16.06
C VAL A 152 -1.21 -10.73 -17.24
N VAL A 153 0.12 -10.85 -17.18
CA VAL A 153 0.94 -11.39 -18.28
C VAL A 153 1.64 -12.69 -17.89
N THR A 154 2.13 -13.39 -18.89
CA THR A 154 3.15 -14.45 -18.75
C THR A 154 4.33 -14.11 -19.64
N CYS A 155 5.48 -14.72 -19.39
CA CYS A 155 6.58 -14.67 -20.35
C CYS A 155 6.20 -15.44 -21.61
N SER A 156 6.47 -14.84 -22.77
CA SER A 156 6.20 -15.44 -24.07
C SER A 156 7.47 -16.00 -24.73
N GLY A 157 7.30 -16.98 -25.60
CA GLY A 157 8.42 -17.64 -26.31
C GLY A 157 9.31 -18.41 -25.31
N ASP A 158 10.61 -18.42 -25.61
CA ASP A 158 11.62 -19.15 -24.81
C ASP A 158 12.16 -18.34 -23.63
N LYS A 159 11.46 -17.26 -23.25
CA LYS A 159 11.86 -16.42 -22.13
C LYS A 159 11.49 -17.04 -20.81
N GLY A 160 12.48 -17.13 -19.92
CA GLY A 160 12.27 -17.48 -18.51
C GLY A 160 11.87 -16.27 -17.69
N MET A 161 11.10 -16.51 -16.64
CA MET A 161 10.81 -15.48 -15.66
C MET A 161 11.93 -15.42 -14.61
N MET A 162 12.39 -14.20 -14.32
CA MET A 162 13.27 -13.89 -13.20
C MET A 162 12.59 -12.87 -12.28
N ARG A 163 12.62 -13.14 -10.99
CA ARG A 163 12.15 -12.23 -9.95
C ARG A 163 13.29 -11.77 -9.07
N ILE A 164 13.42 -10.47 -8.87
CA ILE A 164 14.29 -9.91 -7.84
C ILE A 164 13.42 -9.40 -6.70
N ARG A 165 13.74 -9.82 -5.49
CA ARG A 165 13.08 -9.38 -4.26
C ARG A 165 13.97 -8.38 -3.56
N PHE A 166 13.43 -7.23 -3.25
CA PHE A 166 14.08 -6.17 -2.51
C PHE A 166 13.39 -5.99 -1.16
N TYR A 167 14.15 -5.50 -0.19
CA TYR A 167 13.64 -5.04 1.08
C TYR A 167 14.02 -3.57 1.27
N GLY A 168 13.02 -2.70 1.48
CA GLY A 168 13.25 -1.29 1.72
C GLY A 168 13.64 -1.05 3.18
N ASP A 169 14.67 -0.24 3.40
CA ASP A 169 15.20 0.19 4.69
C ASP A 169 14.65 1.57 5.11
N ASP A 170 15.32 2.21 6.09
CA ASP A 170 15.01 3.57 6.55
C ASP A 170 15.21 4.66 5.48
N TYR A 171 16.06 4.41 4.50
CA TYR A 171 16.49 5.39 3.49
C TYR A 171 16.34 4.86 2.06
N PRO A 172 15.17 4.34 1.68
CA PRO A 172 14.99 3.67 0.39
C PRO A 172 15.27 4.58 -0.80
N ASN A 173 15.10 5.89 -0.65
CA ASN A 173 15.40 6.86 -1.70
C ASN A 173 16.89 6.95 -2.07
N ASN A 174 17.78 6.48 -1.19
CA ASN A 174 19.23 6.47 -1.43
C ASN A 174 19.67 5.26 -2.26
N ASN A 175 18.79 4.30 -2.46
CA ASN A 175 19.09 3.06 -3.16
C ASN A 175 18.71 3.17 -4.64
N SER A 176 19.57 2.63 -5.49
CA SER A 176 19.33 2.49 -6.93
C SER A 176 19.87 1.18 -7.43
N TRP A 177 19.36 0.69 -8.54
CA TRP A 177 19.89 -0.50 -9.18
C TRP A 177 19.73 -0.47 -10.69
N LYS A 178 20.54 -1.26 -11.35
CA LYS A 178 20.49 -1.50 -12.79
C LYS A 178 20.63 -2.98 -13.09
N LEU A 179 19.91 -3.46 -14.06
CA LEU A 179 20.06 -4.78 -14.66
C LEU A 179 20.60 -4.63 -16.07
N TYR A 180 21.67 -5.34 -16.36
CA TYR A 180 22.32 -5.34 -17.68
C TYR A 180 22.26 -6.73 -18.30
N GLU A 181 22.14 -6.78 -19.62
CA GLU A 181 22.42 -7.98 -20.39
C GLU A 181 23.92 -8.09 -20.65
N GLY A 182 24.49 -9.28 -20.38
CA GLY A 182 25.92 -9.55 -20.56
C GLY A 182 26.78 -9.39 -19.30
N ARG A 183 28.06 -9.74 -19.40
CA ARG A 183 29.02 -9.76 -18.27
C ARG A 183 29.72 -8.43 -18.01
N GLY A 184 29.83 -7.60 -19.02
CA GLY A 184 30.68 -6.40 -18.96
C GLY A 184 30.00 -5.15 -18.41
N THR A 185 30.80 -4.10 -18.21
CA THR A 185 30.32 -2.77 -17.84
C THR A 185 29.64 -2.03 -19.01
N SER A 186 29.82 -2.52 -20.24
CA SER A 186 29.25 -2.01 -21.47
C SER A 186 27.98 -2.75 -21.94
N GLY A 187 27.40 -3.60 -21.10
CA GLY A 187 26.16 -4.31 -21.40
C GLY A 187 24.98 -3.35 -21.60
N THR A 188 23.97 -3.80 -22.35
CA THR A 188 22.73 -3.05 -22.53
C THR A 188 21.98 -2.98 -21.20
N VAL A 189 21.61 -1.78 -20.74
CA VAL A 189 20.75 -1.61 -19.56
C VAL A 189 19.34 -2.04 -19.93
N LEU A 190 18.86 -3.10 -19.31
CA LEU A 190 17.50 -3.61 -19.49
C LEU A 190 16.51 -2.82 -18.62
N GLN A 191 16.90 -2.50 -17.41
CA GLN A 191 16.11 -1.68 -16.50
C GLN A 191 16.99 -0.98 -15.48
N SER A 192 16.56 0.20 -15.05
CA SER A 192 17.16 0.96 -13.97
C SER A 192 16.08 1.59 -13.11
N VAL A 193 16.31 1.62 -11.80
CA VAL A 193 15.44 2.26 -10.83
C VAL A 193 16.31 3.08 -9.89
N SER A 194 15.90 4.31 -9.61
CA SER A 194 16.51 5.17 -8.60
C SER A 194 15.46 5.61 -7.59
N GLY A 195 15.80 5.46 -6.30
CA GLY A 195 14.89 5.75 -5.21
C GLY A 195 13.77 4.71 -5.08
N PHE A 196 13.74 3.99 -3.98
CA PHE A 196 12.62 3.13 -3.65
C PHE A 196 11.63 3.91 -2.80
N ARG A 197 10.33 3.63 -2.97
CA ARG A 197 9.27 4.25 -2.17
C ARG A 197 8.74 3.35 -1.06
N VAL A 198 9.39 2.20 -0.86
CA VAL A 198 8.94 1.16 0.06
C VAL A 198 9.86 1.14 1.27
N PHE A 199 9.29 1.39 2.46
CA PHE A 199 9.98 1.37 3.75
C PHE A 199 9.64 0.06 4.48
N TYR A 200 10.62 -0.64 5.00
CA TYR A 200 10.46 -1.84 5.82
C TYR A 200 9.54 -2.92 5.26
N ALA A 201 9.48 -3.04 3.94
CA ALA A 201 8.67 -4.03 3.27
C ALA A 201 9.38 -4.62 2.07
N TYR A 202 8.94 -5.81 1.67
CA TYR A 202 9.40 -6.44 0.45
C TYR A 202 8.64 -5.90 -0.75
N PHE A 203 9.39 -5.65 -1.83
CA PHE A 203 8.82 -5.44 -3.15
C PHE A 203 9.52 -6.30 -4.18
N TYR A 204 8.88 -6.50 -5.31
CA TYR A 204 9.34 -7.42 -6.34
C TYR A 204 9.47 -6.71 -7.67
N VAL A 205 10.48 -7.10 -8.43
CA VAL A 205 10.63 -6.69 -9.83
C VAL A 205 10.77 -7.95 -10.67
N ASP A 206 9.90 -8.08 -11.67
CA ASP A 206 9.77 -9.26 -12.48
C ASP A 206 10.22 -8.99 -13.92
N PHE A 207 10.91 -9.93 -14.51
CA PHE A 207 11.45 -9.84 -15.85
C PHE A 207 11.14 -11.10 -16.65
N CYS A 208 10.90 -10.93 -17.94
CA CYS A 208 10.97 -12.00 -18.92
C CYS A 208 12.30 -11.91 -19.67
N LEU A 209 13.20 -12.80 -19.37
CA LEU A 209 14.57 -12.78 -19.90
C LEU A 209 14.83 -13.99 -20.79
N ASN A 210 15.59 -13.77 -21.86
CA ASN A 210 16.13 -14.84 -22.69
C ASN A 210 17.15 -15.66 -21.84
N ASN A 211 17.46 -16.88 -22.30
CA ASN A 211 18.59 -17.60 -21.71
C ASN A 211 19.88 -16.82 -21.99
N GLY A 212 20.61 -16.48 -20.94
CA GLY A 212 21.78 -15.60 -21.06
C GLY A 212 22.44 -15.28 -19.74
N ILE A 213 23.37 -14.35 -19.80
CA ILE A 213 24.10 -13.84 -18.63
C ILE A 213 23.66 -12.41 -18.39
N TYR A 214 23.39 -12.12 -17.14
CA TYR A 214 22.90 -10.83 -16.69
C TYR A 214 23.77 -10.33 -15.54
N ARG A 215 23.96 -9.01 -15.48
CA ARG A 215 24.68 -8.34 -14.40
C ARG A 215 23.72 -7.41 -13.66
N PHE A 216 23.64 -7.62 -12.37
CA PHE A 216 22.93 -6.71 -11.46
C PHE A 216 23.95 -5.77 -10.81
N GLU A 217 23.60 -4.49 -10.73
CA GLU A 217 24.40 -3.45 -10.09
C GLU A 217 23.51 -2.65 -9.14
N GLY A 218 23.82 -2.69 -7.86
CA GLY A 218 23.19 -1.90 -6.82
C GLY A 218 24.10 -0.77 -6.39
N ALA A 219 23.53 0.41 -6.13
CA ALA A 219 24.25 1.57 -5.61
C ALA A 219 23.43 2.24 -4.49
N ASN A 220 24.14 2.78 -3.50
CA ASN A 220 23.58 3.54 -2.41
C ASN A 220 24.34 4.87 -2.29
N THR A 221 23.61 6.00 -2.33
CA THR A 221 24.22 7.33 -2.32
C THR A 221 24.74 7.78 -0.95
N SER A 222 24.34 7.10 0.13
CA SER A 222 24.82 7.40 1.48
C SER A 222 26.14 6.71 1.83
N GLY A 223 26.66 5.86 0.93
CA GLY A 223 27.93 5.17 1.13
C GLY A 223 27.90 3.93 2.04
N TYR A 224 26.74 3.58 2.59
CA TYR A 224 26.61 2.40 3.48
C TYR A 224 26.47 1.08 2.75
N GLY A 225 26.46 1.11 1.41
CA GLY A 225 26.36 -0.11 0.59
C GLY A 225 24.97 -0.77 0.63
N TRP A 226 24.86 -1.86 -0.11
CA TRP A 226 23.69 -2.75 -0.08
C TRP A 226 23.96 -3.87 0.91
N PHE A 227 23.07 -4.05 1.89
CA PHE A 227 23.11 -5.22 2.74
C PHE A 227 22.40 -6.37 2.04
N VAL A 228 23.15 -7.42 1.74
CA VAL A 228 22.57 -8.69 1.31
C VAL A 228 22.19 -9.44 2.58
N GLY A 229 20.93 -9.44 2.91
CA GLY A 229 20.41 -10.28 3.98
C GLY A 229 20.61 -11.75 3.62
N SER A 230 21.18 -12.52 4.51
CA SER A 230 21.30 -13.99 4.43
C SER A 230 19.96 -14.66 4.62
#